data_80ce4e9c675ab6502e41446892e10d4b
#
_entry.id   80ce4e9c675ab6502e41446892e10d4b
#
_cell.length_a   1.000
_cell.length_b   1.000
_cell.length_c   1.000
_cell.angle_alpha   90.00
_cell.angle_beta   90.00
_cell.angle_gamma   90.00
#
_symmetry.space_group_name_H-M   'P 1'
#
loop_
_entity.id
_entity.type
_entity.pdbx_description
1 polymer ?
#
loop_
_entity_poly.entity_id
_entity_poly.type
_entity_poly.pdbx_seq_one_letter_code
_entity_poly.pdbx_strand_id
1 'polypeptide(L)'
;MESSEKKVVKVRIFGQEYSIRATVNETHIRECAALVDRKMAEIQKSAPSSLNASKIAILAAMNISDELMSAQRGEYSFKGEVESKIKSLVERIEEIV
;
A
#
# COMPACT_ATOMS: atom_id res chain seq x y z
N MET A 1 -25.96 -14.85 -8.25
CA MET A 1 -25.60 -14.80 -7.88
C MET A 1 -24.86 -14.90 -7.11
N GLU A 2 -24.56 -15.31 -6.75
CA GLU A 2 -24.10 -15.23 -5.98
C GLU A 2 -22.90 -14.93 -5.71
N SER A 3 -22.60 -14.12 -5.78
CA SER A 3 -21.35 -13.43 -5.65
C SER A 3 -20.89 -13.36 -4.22
N SER A 4 -21.59 -13.89 -3.35
CA SER A 4 -21.18 -13.97 -1.96
C SER A 4 -20.16 -15.08 -1.72
N GLU A 5 -19.86 -15.85 -2.75
CA GLU A 5 -18.90 -16.92 -2.62
C GLU A 5 -17.49 -16.38 -2.50
N LYS A 6 -16.77 -16.80 -1.46
CA LYS A 6 -15.42 -16.31 -1.22
C LYS A 6 -14.42 -17.12 -2.02
N LYS A 7 -13.43 -16.43 -2.54
CA LYS A 7 -12.35 -17.03 -3.27
C LYS A 7 -11.03 -16.75 -2.57
N VAL A 8 -10.08 -17.66 -2.73
CA VAL A 8 -8.76 -17.49 -2.16
C VAL A 8 -7.80 -17.09 -3.29
N VAL A 9 -7.16 -15.96 -3.12
CA VAL A 9 -6.21 -15.43 -4.10
C VAL A 9 -4.85 -15.37 -3.45
N LYS A 10 -3.85 -15.93 -4.11
CA LYS A 10 -2.48 -15.87 -3.60
C LYS A 10 -1.79 -14.65 -4.16
N VAL A 11 -1.19 -13.88 -3.27
CA VAL A 11 -0.48 -12.66 -3.64
C VAL A 11 0.88 -12.65 -2.96
N ARG A 12 1.81 -11.89 -3.54
CA ARG A 12 3.13 -11.74 -2.96
C ARG A 12 3.33 -10.28 -2.61
N ILE A 13 3.64 -10.03 -1.34
CA ILE A 13 3.85 -8.67 -0.85
C ILE A 13 5.15 -8.66 -0.07
N PHE A 14 6.06 -7.80 -0.46
CA PHE A 14 7.35 -7.61 0.22
C PHE A 14 8.08 -8.93 0.39
N GLY A 15 8.08 -9.75 -0.66
CA GLY A 15 8.80 -11.02 -0.68
C GLY A 15 8.10 -12.19 -0.01
N GLN A 16 6.92 -11.97 0.58
CA GLN A 16 6.18 -13.02 1.27
C GLN A 16 4.90 -13.32 0.51
N GLU A 17 4.52 -14.61 0.54
CA GLU A 17 3.29 -15.05 -0.11
C GLU A 17 2.16 -15.12 0.90
N TYR A 18 1.00 -14.61 0.51
CA TYR A 18 -0.19 -14.61 1.35
C TYR A 18 -1.37 -15.12 0.57
N SER A 19 -2.27 -15.82 1.28
CA SER A 19 -3.54 -16.28 0.70
C SER A 19 -4.63 -15.38 1.25
N ILE A 20 -5.29 -14.66 0.36
CA ILE A 20 -6.32 -13.70 0.73
C ILE A 20 -7.68 -14.28 0.38
N ARG A 21 -8.57 -14.35 1.36
CA ARG A 21 -9.94 -14.81 1.12
C ARG A 21 -10.86 -13.60 1.01
N ALA A 22 -11.50 -13.47 -0.11
CA ALA A 22 -12.34 -12.31 -0.37
C ALA A 22 -13.46 -12.63 -1.34
N THR A 23 -14.48 -11.77 -1.36
CA THR A 23 -15.59 -11.89 -2.27
C THR A 23 -15.44 -11.00 -3.49
N VAL A 24 -14.46 -10.11 -3.47
CA VAL A 24 -14.25 -9.20 -4.59
C VAL A 24 -13.46 -9.89 -5.69
N ASN A 25 -13.40 -9.24 -6.83
CA ASN A 25 -12.74 -9.71 -8.02
C ASN A 25 -11.27 -10.02 -7.77
N GLU A 26 -10.80 -11.11 -8.35
CA GLU A 26 -9.40 -11.53 -8.16
C GLU A 26 -8.43 -10.50 -8.69
N THR A 27 -8.73 -9.92 -9.84
CA THR A 27 -7.86 -8.89 -10.42
C THR A 27 -7.71 -7.70 -9.47
N HIS A 28 -8.82 -7.31 -8.84
CA HIS A 28 -8.79 -6.21 -7.90
C HIS A 28 -7.90 -6.54 -6.69
N ILE A 29 -8.00 -7.76 -6.18
CA ILE A 29 -7.15 -8.17 -5.06
C ILE A 29 -5.69 -8.11 -5.45
N ARG A 30 -5.35 -8.57 -6.66
CA ARG A 30 -3.96 -8.53 -7.11
C ARG A 30 -3.47 -7.11 -7.29
N GLU A 31 -4.34 -6.22 -7.74
CA GLU A 31 -3.96 -4.80 -7.88
C GLU A 31 -3.71 -4.17 -6.51
N CYS A 32 -4.55 -4.50 -5.54
CA CYS A 32 -4.34 -3.98 -4.18
C CYS A 32 -3.02 -4.49 -3.60
N ALA A 33 -2.74 -5.77 -3.80
CA ALA A 33 -1.49 -6.34 -3.30
C ALA A 33 -0.28 -5.71 -3.96
N ALA A 34 -0.37 -5.46 -5.27
CA ALA A 34 0.72 -4.82 -6.00
C ALA A 34 0.96 -3.40 -5.49
N LEU A 35 -0.11 -2.69 -5.15
CA LEU A 35 0.02 -1.34 -4.60
C LEU A 35 0.75 -1.37 -3.25
N VAL A 36 0.35 -2.28 -2.37
CA VAL A 36 0.98 -2.38 -1.06
C VAL A 36 2.46 -2.75 -1.22
N ASP A 37 2.73 -3.72 -2.10
CA ASP A 37 4.10 -4.15 -2.36
C ASP A 37 4.97 -2.98 -2.82
N ARG A 38 4.45 -2.18 -3.75
CA ARG A 38 5.19 -1.04 -4.27
C ARG A 38 5.44 0.00 -3.19
N LYS A 39 4.42 0.28 -2.36
CA LYS A 39 4.59 1.26 -1.28
C LYS A 39 5.65 0.82 -0.30
N MET A 40 5.64 -0.46 0.07
CA MET A 40 6.62 -0.97 1.00
C MET A 40 8.03 -0.90 0.41
N ALA A 41 8.16 -1.21 -0.88
CA ALA A 41 9.46 -1.14 -1.54
C ALA A 41 10.01 0.29 -1.57
N GLU A 42 9.12 1.25 -1.82
CA GLU A 42 9.53 2.66 -1.85
C GLU A 42 9.99 3.13 -0.47
N ILE A 43 9.26 2.73 0.55
CA ILE A 43 9.62 3.10 1.92
C ILE A 43 10.95 2.48 2.30
N GLN A 44 11.17 1.23 1.91
CA GLN A 44 12.42 0.56 2.23
C GLN A 44 13.62 1.29 1.65
N LYS A 45 13.47 1.85 0.46
CA LYS A 45 14.55 2.61 -0.17
C LYS A 45 14.90 3.87 0.61
N SER A 46 13.91 4.50 1.23
CA SER A 46 14.08 5.78 1.90
C SER A 46 14.30 5.65 3.39
N ALA A 47 14.00 4.48 3.96
CA ALA A 47 14.03 4.29 5.40
C ALA A 47 15.39 3.77 5.86
N PRO A 48 15.72 3.98 7.14
CA PRO A 48 16.92 3.37 7.70
C PRO A 48 16.86 1.85 7.60
N SER A 49 18.02 1.23 7.43
CA SER A 49 18.08 -0.21 7.28
C SER A 49 17.63 -0.95 8.55
N SER A 50 17.51 -0.23 9.65
CA SER A 50 17.09 -0.83 10.92
C SER A 50 15.58 -1.08 11.00
N LEU A 51 14.79 -0.54 10.06
CA LEU A 51 13.34 -0.73 10.10
C LEU A 51 12.99 -2.15 9.69
N ASN A 52 12.17 -2.81 10.52
CA ASN A 52 11.71 -4.15 10.21
C ASN A 52 10.46 -4.08 9.32
N ALA A 53 10.06 -5.26 8.83
CA ALA A 53 8.93 -5.34 7.88
C ALA A 53 7.63 -4.81 8.48
N SER A 54 7.40 -5.04 9.77
CA SER A 54 6.17 -4.56 10.40
C SER A 54 6.08 -3.05 10.37
N LYS A 55 7.17 -2.37 10.69
CA LYS A 55 7.17 -0.91 10.70
C LYS A 55 7.05 -0.37 9.28
N ILE A 56 7.70 -1.03 8.32
CA ILE A 56 7.56 -0.64 6.92
C ILE A 56 6.12 -0.77 6.48
N ALA A 57 5.44 -1.85 6.90
CA ALA A 57 4.03 -2.04 6.54
C ALA A 57 3.14 -0.96 7.14
N ILE A 58 3.43 -0.55 8.37
CA ILE A 58 2.64 0.51 9.00
C ILE A 58 2.85 1.83 8.27
N LEU A 59 4.08 2.14 7.91
CA LEU A 59 4.36 3.35 7.14
C LEU A 59 3.69 3.31 5.78
N ALA A 60 3.67 2.14 5.14
CA ALA A 60 2.96 1.98 3.88
C ALA A 60 1.47 2.23 4.05
N ALA A 61 0.89 1.70 5.12
CA ALA A 61 -0.53 1.91 5.40
C ALA A 61 -0.83 3.38 5.62
N MET A 62 0.03 4.09 6.35
CA MET A 62 -0.15 5.53 6.58
C MET A 62 -0.02 6.31 5.28
N ASN A 63 0.90 5.89 4.42
CA ASN A 63 1.10 6.53 3.13
C ASN A 63 -0.17 6.38 2.27
N ILE A 64 -0.72 5.18 2.22
CA ILE A 64 -1.92 4.90 1.45
C ILE A 64 -3.11 5.66 2.03
N SER A 65 -3.21 5.71 3.37
CA SER A 65 -4.28 6.46 4.03
C SER A 65 -4.20 7.94 3.71
N ASP A 66 -2.99 8.49 3.70
CA ASP A 66 -2.82 9.91 3.36
C ASP A 66 -3.30 10.17 1.94
N GLU A 67 -2.95 9.29 1.00
CA GLU A 67 -3.41 9.45 -0.37
C GLU A 67 -4.92 9.38 -0.49
N LEU A 68 -5.51 8.42 0.21
CA LEU A 68 -6.95 8.25 0.18
C LEU A 68 -7.66 9.49 0.72
N MET A 69 -7.22 9.96 1.88
CA MET A 69 -7.86 11.12 2.50
C MET A 69 -7.65 12.39 1.68
N SER A 70 -6.48 12.54 1.09
CA SER A 70 -6.22 13.70 0.24
C SER A 70 -7.06 13.65 -1.03
N ALA A 71 -7.22 12.46 -1.60
CA ALA A 71 -8.07 12.30 -2.78
C ALA A 71 -9.52 12.63 -2.45
N GLN A 72 -9.99 12.21 -1.27
CA GLN A 72 -11.35 12.51 -0.84
C GLN A 72 -11.57 13.99 -0.64
N ARG A 73 -10.52 14.73 -0.29
CA ARG A 73 -10.58 16.17 -0.14
C ARG A 73 -10.35 16.91 -1.46
N GLY A 74 -10.05 16.17 -2.54
CA GLY A 74 -9.80 16.77 -3.84
C GLY A 74 -8.46 17.47 -3.96
N GLU A 75 -7.47 17.01 -3.19
CA GLU A 75 -6.14 17.64 -3.20
C GLU A 75 -5.25 17.15 -4.32
N TYR A 76 -5.55 15.98 -4.89
CA TYR A 76 -4.78 15.43 -6.00
C TYR A 76 -5.53 15.69 -7.29
N SER A 77 -4.87 16.34 -8.23
CA SER A 77 -5.51 16.60 -9.50
C SER A 77 -4.95 15.76 -10.63
N PHE A 78 -3.75 15.20 -10.48
CA PHE A 78 -3.21 14.30 -11.49
C PHE A 78 -2.10 13.46 -10.91
N LYS A 79 -1.75 12.45 -11.71
CA LYS A 79 -0.90 11.36 -11.27
C LYS A 79 0.47 11.81 -10.77
N GLY A 80 1.06 12.78 -11.44
CA GLY A 80 2.38 13.25 -11.04
C GLY A 80 2.39 13.85 -9.65
N GLU A 81 1.31 14.53 -9.28
CA GLU A 81 1.20 15.09 -7.94
C GLU A 81 1.08 14.00 -6.89
N VAL A 82 0.38 12.93 -7.24
CA VAL A 82 0.22 11.81 -6.31
C VAL A 82 1.58 11.20 -5.99
N GLU A 83 2.40 10.99 -7.00
CA GLU A 83 3.72 10.41 -6.79
C GLU A 83 4.63 11.31 -5.96
N SER A 84 4.58 12.60 -6.22
CA SER A 84 5.33 13.57 -5.43
C SER A 84 4.89 13.55 -3.97
N LYS A 85 3.58 13.45 -3.76
CA LYS A 85 3.03 13.46 -2.43
C LYS A 85 3.44 12.23 -1.64
N ILE A 86 3.47 11.08 -2.29
CA ILE A 86 3.91 9.84 -1.67
C ILE A 86 5.35 9.99 -1.16
N LYS A 87 6.22 10.51 -2.02
CA LYS A 87 7.61 10.68 -1.66
C LYS A 87 7.76 11.65 -0.50
N SER A 88 7.00 12.74 -0.54
CA SER A 88 7.04 13.73 0.52
C SER A 88 6.61 13.15 1.85
N LEU A 89 5.56 12.32 1.86
CA LEU A 89 5.08 11.70 3.08
C LEU A 89 6.13 10.75 3.65
N VAL A 90 6.76 9.95 2.79
CA VAL A 90 7.80 9.02 3.23
C VAL A 90 8.94 9.79 3.88
N GLU A 91 9.28 10.96 3.35
CA GLU A 91 10.37 11.76 3.91
C GLU A 91 9.98 12.38 5.25
N ARG A 92 8.71 12.73 5.44
CA ARG A 92 8.26 13.34 6.68
C ARG A 92 8.05 12.33 7.80
N ILE A 93 7.71 11.09 7.44
CA ILE A 93 7.52 10.02 8.41
C ILE A 93 8.71 9.10 8.29
N GLU A 94 9.76 9.39 9.05
CA GLU A 94 11.01 8.70 8.90
C GLU A 94 11.13 7.46 9.76
N GLU A 95 10.44 7.44 10.88
CA GLU A 95 10.53 6.25 11.74
C GLU A 95 9.35 6.15 12.67
N ILE A 96 9.14 4.93 13.14
CA ILE A 96 8.16 4.62 14.16
C ILE A 96 8.95 4.30 15.43
N VAL A 97 8.69 5.06 16.47
CA VAL A 97 9.43 4.88 17.73
C VAL A 97 8.67 4.01 18.70
#